data_355396beb9baea36ce2c362c9ac4ddd1
#
_entry.id   355396beb9baea36ce2c362c9ac4ddd1
#
_cell.length_a   1.000
_cell.length_b   1.000
_cell.length_c   1.000
_cell.angle_alpha   90.00
_cell.angle_beta   90.00
_cell.angle_gamma   90.00
#
_symmetry.space_group_name_H-M   'P 1'
#
loop_
_entity.id
_entity.type
_entity.pdbx_description
1 polymer ?
#
loop_
_entity_poly.entity_id
_entity_poly.type
_entity_poly.pdbx_seq_one_letter_code
_entity_poly.pdbx_strand_id
1 'polypeptide(L)'
;MTPRPEKHADNRRSVTLADVSAPFGWDFPYAWRRKPLLAANAVCTSQPLAAQAGLRMLAEGGNAVDAAIATAITLTVVEPVSNGIGSDAFAIVWDGARLHGLNASGRAPAGWTPEYFGGKAVPALGWNSVTVPGAVSAWAELHAKFGKLPFATLFEPAITYGRKGFLVSPTVAEQWAAQVPLFRNQPGFAEAFLPAGRAPKPGELFRFPDHAATLEQIAATRGEAFYRGELAAKLEAHALANGGVMRASDLAAHRADWVDTIDADYRGYTVHEIPPNGQGIVALIALGILEHFDMSSLPADSADSVHLQIEAVKLAFADAQAYVADIDHMALTPKRLLDKDYLRQRATLIDRNRAKPAFAGTPDAGTVYLTAADAAGVMVSMIQSNYMGFGSGVVVPGTGISLQNRGANFEAAEGHPNRVGPSKRPYHTIIPGFVTKDGEPVMSFGVMGGFMQPQGHVQVMVRIADHGQNPQAACDGPRFRWLQGTQVCCERGFPRSTLDELRRRGHELTTVDDYSQFGSCQAIWRLDDGYLAVSDPRRDGQAAGF
;
A
#
# COMPACT_ATOMS: atom_id res chain seq x y z
N MET A 1 55.13 44.64 -12.45
CA MET A 1 53.71 44.97 -12.55
C MET A 1 53.03 43.85 -13.30
N THR A 2 52.46 42.91 -12.58
CA THR A 2 51.67 41.79 -13.09
C THR A 2 50.20 42.17 -13.05
N PRO A 3 49.41 41.94 -14.10
CA PRO A 3 47.97 42.26 -14.06
C PRO A 3 47.19 41.24 -13.25
N ARG A 4 46.23 41.75 -12.47
CA ARG A 4 45.25 40.93 -11.73
C ARG A 4 44.28 40.29 -12.71
N PRO A 5 43.80 39.04 -12.44
CA PRO A 5 42.76 38.45 -13.26
C PRO A 5 41.37 39.09 -12.93
N GLU A 6 40.67 39.45 -13.99
CA GLU A 6 39.28 39.92 -13.93
C GLU A 6 38.37 38.80 -13.41
N LYS A 7 37.54 39.14 -12.44
CA LYS A 7 36.44 38.31 -11.97
C LYS A 7 35.36 38.25 -13.05
N HIS A 8 35.26 37.14 -13.76
CA HIS A 8 34.04 36.85 -14.50
C HIS A 8 32.87 36.75 -13.52
N ALA A 9 31.97 37.71 -13.59
CA ALA A 9 30.68 37.62 -12.95
C ALA A 9 29.91 36.45 -13.56
N ASP A 10 29.69 35.42 -12.76
CA ASP A 10 28.85 34.25 -13.12
C ASP A 10 27.39 34.74 -13.14
N ASN A 11 26.93 35.13 -14.33
CA ASN A 11 25.57 35.60 -14.59
C ASN A 11 24.65 34.38 -14.79
N ARG A 12 24.70 33.43 -13.87
CA ARG A 12 23.65 32.43 -13.75
C ARG A 12 22.44 33.10 -13.16
N ARG A 13 21.51 33.53 -14.02
CA ARG A 13 20.14 33.77 -13.59
C ARG A 13 19.67 32.50 -12.89
N SER A 14 19.56 32.55 -11.58
CA SER A 14 18.79 31.56 -10.82
C SER A 14 17.37 31.64 -11.40
N VAL A 15 16.99 30.66 -12.18
CA VAL A 15 15.58 30.43 -12.49
C VAL A 15 14.96 30.10 -11.14
N THR A 16 14.34 31.09 -10.52
CA THR A 16 13.49 30.89 -9.38
C THR A 16 12.29 30.09 -9.90
N LEU A 17 12.12 28.87 -9.40
CA LEU A 17 10.95 28.01 -9.64
C LEU A 17 9.64 28.64 -9.10
N ALA A 18 9.63 29.95 -8.88
CA ALA A 18 8.54 30.70 -8.27
C ALA A 18 7.30 30.88 -9.17
N ASP A 19 7.38 30.51 -10.45
CA ASP A 19 6.30 30.70 -11.41
C ASP A 19 5.51 29.43 -11.75
N VAL A 20 5.73 28.32 -11.03
CA VAL A 20 4.86 27.14 -11.14
C VAL A 20 3.74 27.30 -10.12
N SER A 21 2.49 27.30 -10.57
CA SER A 21 1.29 27.52 -9.74
C SER A 21 0.97 26.34 -8.80
N ALA A 22 1.99 25.75 -8.18
CA ALA A 22 1.85 24.68 -7.20
C ALA A 22 1.55 25.26 -5.80
N PRO A 23 0.63 24.66 -5.03
CA PRO A 23 0.28 25.12 -3.69
C PRO A 23 1.32 24.78 -2.61
N PHE A 24 2.55 24.47 -2.98
CA PHE A 24 3.65 24.06 -2.09
C PHE A 24 4.99 24.67 -2.52
N GLY A 25 5.97 24.72 -1.58
CA GLY A 25 7.34 25.16 -1.87
C GLY A 25 8.18 24.05 -2.51
N TRP A 26 9.26 24.46 -3.23
CA TRP A 26 10.21 23.54 -3.86
C TRP A 26 11.44 23.23 -2.99
N ASP A 27 11.28 23.34 -1.67
CA ASP A 27 12.32 23.01 -0.71
C ASP A 27 12.43 21.51 -0.48
N PHE A 28 13.66 21.03 -0.29
CA PHE A 28 13.98 19.62 -0.02
C PHE A 28 14.82 19.57 1.28
N PRO A 29 14.17 19.69 2.46
CA PRO A 29 14.88 19.90 3.72
C PRO A 29 15.52 18.62 4.29
N TYR A 30 15.18 17.45 3.77
CA TYR A 30 15.63 16.16 4.32
C TYR A 30 16.89 15.64 3.62
N ALA A 31 17.60 14.72 4.30
CA ALA A 31 18.89 14.20 3.84
C ALA A 31 18.81 13.39 2.52
N TRP A 32 17.68 12.73 2.27
CA TRP A 32 17.47 11.92 1.06
C TRP A 32 17.55 12.72 -0.24
N ARG A 33 17.01 13.93 -0.26
CA ARG A 33 17.08 14.90 -1.37
C ARG A 33 16.74 14.29 -2.74
N ARG A 34 15.85 13.29 -2.79
CA ARG A 34 15.36 12.76 -4.07
C ARG A 34 14.55 13.85 -4.77
N LYS A 35 14.72 13.98 -6.08
CA LYS A 35 13.94 14.94 -6.87
C LYS A 35 12.71 14.25 -7.45
N PRO A 36 11.55 14.91 -7.49
CA PRO A 36 10.39 14.38 -8.20
C PRO A 36 10.64 14.39 -9.70
N LEU A 37 9.94 13.50 -10.41
CA LEU A 37 9.85 13.53 -11.86
C LEU A 37 8.68 14.44 -12.27
N LEU A 38 8.90 15.27 -13.29
CA LEU A 38 7.84 16.07 -13.92
C LEU A 38 7.58 15.50 -15.32
N ALA A 39 6.35 15.09 -15.63
CA ALA A 39 6.02 14.44 -16.89
C ALA A 39 4.52 14.54 -17.20
N ALA A 40 4.14 14.39 -18.48
CA ALA A 40 2.73 14.32 -18.90
C ALA A 40 2.11 12.94 -18.64
N ASN A 41 2.93 11.89 -18.59
CA ASN A 41 2.55 10.51 -18.28
C ASN A 41 3.49 9.99 -17.19
N ALA A 42 2.95 9.35 -16.15
CA ALA A 42 3.77 8.92 -15.01
C ALA A 42 3.31 7.60 -14.41
N VAL A 43 4.28 6.82 -13.92
CA VAL A 43 4.08 5.60 -13.12
C VAL A 43 5.05 5.61 -11.95
N CYS A 44 4.57 5.33 -10.74
CA CYS A 44 5.40 5.22 -9.54
C CYS A 44 5.10 3.92 -8.81
N THR A 45 6.16 3.20 -8.44
CA THR A 45 6.06 2.00 -7.60
C THR A 45 7.37 1.66 -6.90
N SER A 46 7.35 0.63 -6.05
CA SER A 46 8.47 0.19 -5.21
C SER A 46 9.63 -0.50 -5.96
N GLN A 47 9.43 -0.89 -7.25
CA GLN A 47 10.42 -1.64 -8.01
C GLN A 47 10.55 -1.09 -9.45
N PRO A 48 11.78 -0.72 -9.90
CA PRO A 48 11.99 -0.01 -11.18
C PRO A 48 11.49 -0.77 -12.41
N LEU A 49 11.70 -2.10 -12.48
CA LEU A 49 11.28 -2.90 -13.64
C LEU A 49 9.76 -2.91 -13.80
N ALA A 50 9.03 -2.87 -12.68
CA ALA A 50 7.58 -2.77 -12.70
C ALA A 50 7.09 -1.37 -13.10
N ALA A 51 7.76 -0.30 -12.65
CA ALA A 51 7.47 1.06 -13.11
C ALA A 51 7.65 1.18 -14.62
N GLN A 52 8.73 0.61 -15.17
CA GLN A 52 9.01 0.59 -16.61
C GLN A 52 7.98 -0.25 -17.39
N ALA A 53 7.48 -1.35 -16.83
CA ALA A 53 6.41 -2.13 -17.46
C ALA A 53 5.14 -1.30 -17.64
N GLY A 54 4.72 -0.55 -16.62
CA GLY A 54 3.59 0.38 -16.72
C GLY A 54 3.85 1.51 -17.71
N LEU A 55 5.06 2.10 -17.67
CA LEU A 55 5.45 3.17 -18.60
C LEU A 55 5.41 2.70 -20.07
N ARG A 56 5.83 1.46 -20.31
CA ARG A 56 5.73 0.84 -21.64
C ARG A 56 4.27 0.83 -22.13
N MET A 57 3.31 0.49 -21.29
CA MET A 57 1.89 0.50 -21.70
C MET A 57 1.42 1.90 -22.10
N LEU A 58 1.83 2.95 -21.36
CA LEU A 58 1.53 4.33 -21.74
C LEU A 58 2.16 4.70 -23.09
N ALA A 59 3.43 4.33 -23.31
CA ALA A 59 4.15 4.59 -24.56
C ALA A 59 3.56 3.84 -25.77
N GLU A 60 2.96 2.67 -25.56
CA GLU A 60 2.26 1.87 -26.59
C GLU A 60 0.83 2.33 -26.83
N GLY A 61 0.41 3.45 -26.23
CA GLY A 61 -0.90 4.07 -26.45
C GLY A 61 -2.00 3.59 -25.51
N GLY A 62 -1.65 2.85 -24.45
CA GLY A 62 -2.53 2.54 -23.33
C GLY A 62 -2.87 3.75 -22.48
N ASN A 63 -3.66 3.54 -21.44
CA ASN A 63 -4.01 4.56 -20.45
C ASN A 63 -3.42 4.25 -19.07
N ALA A 64 -3.68 5.11 -18.09
CA ALA A 64 -3.19 4.92 -16.72
C ALA A 64 -3.66 3.60 -16.07
N VAL A 65 -4.84 3.09 -16.44
CA VAL A 65 -5.35 1.80 -15.93
C VAL A 65 -4.56 0.63 -16.51
N ASP A 66 -4.28 0.63 -17.82
CA ASP A 66 -3.40 -0.38 -18.46
C ASP A 66 -2.02 -0.38 -17.80
N ALA A 67 -1.46 0.82 -17.55
CA ALA A 67 -0.18 0.98 -16.90
C ALA A 67 -0.19 0.43 -15.46
N ALA A 68 -1.22 0.74 -14.68
CA ALA A 68 -1.36 0.24 -13.31
C ALA A 68 -1.46 -1.29 -13.26
N ILE A 69 -2.26 -1.90 -14.14
CA ILE A 69 -2.40 -3.36 -14.22
C ILE A 69 -1.08 -4.02 -14.60
N ALA A 70 -0.40 -3.54 -15.65
CA ALA A 70 0.89 -4.10 -16.07
C ALA A 70 1.97 -3.98 -14.98
N THR A 71 1.98 -2.85 -14.25
CA THR A 71 2.84 -2.65 -13.07
C THR A 71 2.52 -3.66 -11.98
N ALA A 72 1.23 -3.83 -11.61
CA ALA A 72 0.79 -4.77 -10.57
C ALA A 72 1.16 -6.22 -10.92
N ILE A 73 0.92 -6.65 -12.17
CA ILE A 73 1.27 -7.99 -12.63
C ILE A 73 2.79 -8.19 -12.58
N THR A 74 3.58 -7.20 -13.04
CA THR A 74 5.05 -7.28 -13.05
C THR A 74 5.62 -7.36 -11.64
N LEU A 75 5.05 -6.64 -10.67
CA LEU A 75 5.44 -6.71 -9.27
C LEU A 75 5.32 -8.13 -8.69
N THR A 76 4.39 -8.96 -9.16
CA THR A 76 4.26 -10.35 -8.70
C THR A 76 5.50 -11.20 -9.02
N VAL A 77 6.27 -10.79 -10.04
CA VAL A 77 7.51 -11.46 -10.47
C VAL A 77 8.72 -10.81 -9.81
N VAL A 78 8.84 -9.47 -9.89
CA VAL A 78 10.09 -8.76 -9.55
C VAL A 78 10.18 -8.32 -8.08
N GLU A 79 9.07 -8.37 -7.34
CA GLU A 79 9.01 -8.12 -5.88
C GLU A 79 8.14 -9.18 -5.17
N PRO A 80 8.44 -10.50 -5.31
CA PRO A 80 7.59 -11.57 -4.78
C PRO A 80 7.57 -11.63 -3.24
N VAL A 81 8.47 -10.91 -2.60
CA VAL A 81 8.58 -10.79 -1.12
C VAL A 81 7.42 -10.04 -0.46
N SER A 82 6.55 -9.42 -1.25
CA SER A 82 5.46 -8.55 -0.74
C SER A 82 4.12 -8.84 -1.39
N ASN A 83 4.11 -9.50 -2.56
CA ASN A 83 2.90 -9.80 -3.33
C ASN A 83 3.08 -11.02 -4.25
N GLY A 84 2.00 -11.45 -4.92
CA GLY A 84 1.99 -12.56 -5.86
C GLY A 84 0.66 -12.66 -6.60
N ILE A 85 0.50 -13.65 -7.49
CA ILE A 85 -0.78 -13.92 -8.16
C ILE A 85 -1.91 -14.19 -7.14
N GLY A 86 -1.56 -14.81 -6.01
CA GLY A 86 -2.50 -15.11 -4.92
C GLY A 86 -2.69 -13.98 -3.89
N SER A 87 -2.42 -12.72 -4.25
CA SER A 87 -2.66 -11.51 -3.45
C SER A 87 -4.12 -11.07 -3.47
N ASP A 88 -4.44 -10.10 -2.61
CA ASP A 88 -5.59 -9.22 -2.73
C ASP A 88 -5.19 -7.86 -3.33
N ALA A 89 -6.17 -7.11 -3.87
CA ALA A 89 -5.95 -5.77 -4.39
C ALA A 89 -7.13 -4.82 -4.13
N PHE A 90 -6.81 -3.54 -3.94
CA PHE A 90 -7.76 -2.42 -3.96
C PHE A 90 -7.28 -1.36 -4.94
N ALA A 91 -8.22 -0.62 -5.54
CA ALA A 91 -7.91 0.50 -6.41
C ALA A 91 -8.90 1.64 -6.26
N ILE A 92 -8.43 2.88 -6.46
CA ILE A 92 -9.26 4.06 -6.71
C ILE A 92 -8.84 4.61 -8.07
N VAL A 93 -9.81 4.83 -8.95
CA VAL A 93 -9.61 5.33 -10.30
C VAL A 93 -10.38 6.64 -10.47
N TRP A 94 -9.67 7.69 -10.86
CA TRP A 94 -10.28 8.89 -11.43
C TRP A 94 -10.34 8.72 -12.95
N ASP A 95 -11.55 8.70 -13.51
CA ASP A 95 -11.77 8.41 -14.93
C ASP A 95 -11.80 9.65 -15.83
N GLY A 96 -11.48 10.81 -15.27
CA GLY A 96 -11.60 12.12 -15.93
C GLY A 96 -12.85 12.89 -15.51
N ALA A 97 -13.79 12.25 -14.79
CA ALA A 97 -15.04 12.86 -14.34
C ALA A 97 -15.38 12.58 -12.88
N ARG A 98 -15.05 11.38 -12.36
CA ARG A 98 -15.34 10.98 -10.98
C ARG A 98 -14.44 9.87 -10.49
N LEU A 99 -14.46 9.62 -9.18
CA LEU A 99 -13.80 8.50 -8.54
C LEU A 99 -14.62 7.21 -8.63
N HIS A 100 -13.90 6.10 -8.78
CA HIS A 100 -14.42 4.74 -8.69
C HIS A 100 -13.53 3.94 -7.76
N GLY A 101 -14.09 3.34 -6.72
CA GLY A 101 -13.39 2.42 -5.83
C GLY A 101 -13.58 0.98 -6.30
N LEU A 102 -12.55 0.15 -6.16
CA LEU A 102 -12.60 -1.30 -6.39
C LEU A 102 -12.08 -2.03 -5.15
N ASN A 103 -12.94 -2.85 -4.54
CA ASN A 103 -12.57 -3.78 -3.48
C ASN A 103 -12.54 -5.19 -4.05
N ALA A 104 -11.33 -5.72 -4.29
CA ALA A 104 -11.14 -7.09 -4.76
C ALA A 104 -10.58 -8.01 -3.66
N SER A 105 -10.72 -7.65 -2.38
CA SER A 105 -10.34 -8.55 -1.29
C SER A 105 -11.22 -9.79 -1.25
N GLY A 106 -10.60 -10.92 -0.95
CA GLY A 106 -11.31 -12.19 -0.92
C GLY A 106 -12.03 -12.48 0.38
N ARG A 107 -12.98 -13.38 0.29
CA ARG A 107 -13.75 -13.87 1.43
C ARG A 107 -13.13 -15.14 2.01
N ALA A 108 -13.39 -15.41 3.27
CA ALA A 108 -13.07 -16.68 3.92
C ALA A 108 -13.73 -17.85 3.17
N PRO A 109 -13.07 -19.03 3.09
CA PRO A 109 -13.73 -20.24 2.63
C PRO A 109 -15.04 -20.50 3.36
N ALA A 110 -16.04 -21.04 2.69
CA ALA A 110 -17.33 -21.37 3.29
C ALA A 110 -17.23 -22.35 4.48
N GLY A 111 -16.16 -23.15 4.51
CA GLY A 111 -15.87 -24.07 5.60
C GLY A 111 -15.27 -23.43 6.87
N TRP A 112 -14.99 -22.13 6.87
CA TRP A 112 -14.42 -21.46 8.05
C TRP A 112 -15.51 -21.02 9.02
N THR A 113 -15.52 -21.63 10.20
CA THR A 113 -16.36 -21.23 11.33
C THR A 113 -15.48 -21.03 12.56
N PRO A 114 -15.94 -20.36 13.62
CA PRO A 114 -15.21 -20.29 14.89
C PRO A 114 -14.87 -21.67 15.46
N GLU A 115 -15.77 -22.64 15.29
CA GLU A 115 -15.61 -24.02 15.76
C GLU A 115 -14.51 -24.75 14.97
N TYR A 116 -14.38 -24.49 13.65
CA TYR A 116 -13.29 -25.03 12.82
C TYR A 116 -11.92 -24.66 13.41
N PHE A 117 -11.76 -23.46 13.94
CA PHE A 117 -10.54 -23.02 14.60
C PHE A 117 -10.48 -23.34 16.10
N GLY A 118 -11.49 -24.06 16.65
CA GLY A 118 -11.58 -24.36 18.08
C GLY A 118 -11.65 -23.12 18.96
N GLY A 119 -12.24 -22.02 18.46
CA GLY A 119 -12.32 -20.73 19.16
C GLY A 119 -10.99 -19.96 19.25
N LYS A 120 -9.94 -20.43 18.55
CA LYS A 120 -8.63 -19.78 18.53
C LYS A 120 -8.51 -18.79 17.36
N ALA A 121 -7.50 -17.94 17.40
CA ALA A 121 -7.14 -17.05 16.30
C ALA A 121 -6.78 -17.86 15.04
N VAL A 122 -7.12 -17.30 13.89
CA VAL A 122 -6.71 -17.84 12.58
C VAL A 122 -5.17 -17.78 12.49
N PRO A 123 -4.50 -18.89 12.08
CA PRO A 123 -3.04 -18.92 12.00
C PRO A 123 -2.52 -17.93 10.94
N ALA A 124 -1.28 -17.49 11.09
CA ALA A 124 -0.64 -16.61 10.11
C ALA A 124 -0.01 -17.37 8.93
N LEU A 125 0.22 -18.67 9.03
CA LEU A 125 0.93 -19.49 8.05
C LEU A 125 0.08 -20.66 7.58
N GLY A 126 0.40 -21.16 6.37
CA GLY A 126 -0.25 -22.33 5.78
C GLY A 126 -1.65 -22.01 5.22
N TRP A 127 -2.33 -23.05 4.71
CA TRP A 127 -3.61 -22.91 4.03
C TRP A 127 -4.74 -22.32 4.89
N ASN A 128 -4.70 -22.54 6.19
CA ASN A 128 -5.70 -22.00 7.11
C ASN A 128 -5.55 -20.51 7.43
N SER A 129 -4.67 -19.81 6.72
CA SER A 129 -4.59 -18.33 6.72
C SER A 129 -5.07 -17.70 5.40
N VAL A 130 -5.35 -18.53 4.38
CA VAL A 130 -5.64 -18.08 3.01
C VAL A 130 -7.13 -17.83 2.81
N THR A 131 -7.52 -16.59 2.55
CA THR A 131 -8.83 -16.25 1.98
C THR A 131 -8.77 -16.35 0.45
N VAL A 132 -9.90 -16.27 -0.24
CA VAL A 132 -9.92 -16.34 -1.70
C VAL A 132 -9.06 -15.20 -2.28
N PRO A 133 -8.05 -15.49 -3.13
CA PRO A 133 -7.21 -14.43 -3.69
C PRO A 133 -7.97 -13.52 -4.65
N GLY A 134 -7.80 -12.20 -4.52
CA GLY A 134 -8.58 -11.22 -5.26
C GLY A 134 -7.83 -10.46 -6.36
N ALA A 135 -6.50 -10.48 -6.39
CA ALA A 135 -5.71 -9.63 -7.31
C ALA A 135 -6.04 -9.88 -8.79
N VAL A 136 -6.19 -11.14 -9.19
CA VAL A 136 -6.55 -11.50 -10.59
C VAL A 136 -7.90 -10.91 -10.99
N SER A 137 -8.89 -10.90 -10.09
CA SER A 137 -10.18 -10.28 -10.36
C SER A 137 -10.07 -8.75 -10.47
N ALA A 138 -9.19 -8.12 -9.67
CA ALA A 138 -8.94 -6.69 -9.78
C ALA A 138 -8.39 -6.32 -11.17
N TRP A 139 -7.41 -7.07 -11.67
CA TRP A 139 -6.85 -6.83 -13.00
C TRP A 139 -7.91 -6.97 -14.11
N ALA A 140 -8.73 -8.01 -14.03
CA ALA A 140 -9.79 -8.27 -15.01
C ALA A 140 -10.88 -7.19 -14.98
N GLU A 141 -11.36 -6.81 -13.79
CA GLU A 141 -12.42 -5.80 -13.60
C GLU A 141 -11.96 -4.40 -14.00
N LEU A 142 -10.75 -3.98 -13.59
CA LEU A 142 -10.18 -2.69 -13.99
C LEU A 142 -10.04 -2.61 -15.50
N HIS A 143 -9.51 -3.67 -16.14
CA HIS A 143 -9.37 -3.71 -17.59
C HIS A 143 -10.72 -3.73 -18.31
N ALA A 144 -11.67 -4.51 -17.83
CA ALA A 144 -13.00 -4.61 -18.46
C ALA A 144 -13.73 -3.27 -18.49
N LYS A 145 -13.52 -2.44 -17.44
CA LYS A 145 -14.21 -1.15 -17.33
C LYS A 145 -13.45 0.00 -17.98
N PHE A 146 -12.13 0.03 -17.91
CA PHE A 146 -11.33 1.18 -18.30
C PHE A 146 -10.15 0.86 -19.22
N GLY A 147 -9.80 -0.42 -19.42
CA GLY A 147 -8.66 -0.82 -20.23
C GLY A 147 -8.78 -0.41 -21.70
N LYS A 148 -7.65 -0.05 -22.30
CA LYS A 148 -7.55 0.41 -23.69
C LYS A 148 -6.75 -0.54 -24.57
N LEU A 149 -5.64 -1.09 -24.05
CA LEU A 149 -4.83 -2.10 -24.74
C LEU A 149 -5.47 -3.49 -24.63
N PRO A 150 -5.11 -4.46 -25.51
CA PRO A 150 -5.52 -5.84 -25.31
C PRO A 150 -5.05 -6.37 -23.95
N PHE A 151 -5.93 -7.05 -23.21
CA PHE A 151 -5.62 -7.53 -21.85
C PHE A 151 -4.32 -8.35 -21.78
N ALA A 152 -4.08 -9.23 -22.76
CA ALA A 152 -2.89 -10.06 -22.81
C ALA A 152 -1.57 -9.26 -22.93
N THR A 153 -1.60 -8.09 -23.58
CA THR A 153 -0.43 -7.21 -23.72
C THR A 153 0.10 -6.76 -22.36
N LEU A 154 -0.79 -6.55 -21.38
CA LEU A 154 -0.43 -6.10 -20.03
C LEU A 154 0.41 -7.11 -19.26
N PHE A 155 0.39 -8.37 -19.66
CA PHE A 155 1.13 -9.47 -19.04
C PHE A 155 2.53 -9.69 -19.64
N GLU A 156 2.80 -9.19 -20.85
CA GLU A 156 4.04 -9.45 -21.58
C GLU A 156 5.31 -9.11 -20.79
N PRO A 157 5.43 -7.97 -20.10
CA PRO A 157 6.62 -7.65 -19.32
C PRO A 157 6.88 -8.68 -18.22
N ALA A 158 5.84 -9.02 -17.43
CA ALA A 158 5.92 -9.99 -16.34
C ALA A 158 6.29 -11.39 -16.84
N ILE A 159 5.62 -11.86 -17.91
CA ILE A 159 5.93 -13.15 -18.55
C ILE A 159 7.39 -13.19 -19.04
N THR A 160 7.86 -12.08 -19.63
CA THR A 160 9.25 -11.95 -20.09
C THR A 160 10.22 -12.08 -18.92
N TYR A 161 10.02 -11.37 -17.82
CA TYR A 161 10.86 -11.47 -16.63
C TYR A 161 10.78 -12.85 -15.98
N GLY A 162 9.60 -13.46 -15.91
CA GLY A 162 9.45 -14.81 -15.38
C GLY A 162 10.20 -15.87 -16.18
N ARG A 163 10.16 -15.79 -17.53
CA ARG A 163 10.82 -16.75 -18.42
C ARG A 163 12.32 -16.50 -18.59
N LYS A 164 12.71 -15.27 -18.92
CA LYS A 164 14.11 -14.91 -19.18
C LYS A 164 14.89 -14.64 -17.90
N GLY A 165 14.21 -14.29 -16.84
CA GLY A 165 14.77 -13.88 -15.56
C GLY A 165 14.96 -12.37 -15.46
N PHE A 166 15.13 -11.91 -14.21
CA PHE A 166 15.51 -10.54 -13.86
C PHE A 166 16.63 -10.56 -12.82
N LEU A 167 17.39 -9.50 -12.75
CA LEU A 167 18.42 -9.32 -11.73
C LEU A 167 17.75 -8.83 -10.44
N VAL A 168 17.93 -9.57 -9.35
CA VAL A 168 17.30 -9.26 -8.05
C VAL A 168 17.95 -8.00 -7.48
N SER A 169 17.13 -7.03 -7.10
CA SER A 169 17.58 -5.76 -6.53
C SER A 169 18.03 -5.92 -5.07
N PRO A 170 18.87 -4.99 -4.53
CA PRO A 170 19.40 -5.11 -3.18
C PRO A 170 18.34 -5.22 -2.10
N THR A 171 17.34 -4.34 -2.10
CA THR A 171 16.27 -4.32 -1.08
C THR A 171 15.41 -5.59 -1.14
N VAL A 172 15.06 -6.06 -2.35
CA VAL A 172 14.30 -7.29 -2.53
C VAL A 172 15.10 -8.50 -2.04
N ALA A 173 16.41 -8.58 -2.36
CA ALA A 173 17.28 -9.67 -1.91
C ALA A 173 17.40 -9.72 -0.38
N GLU A 174 17.58 -8.57 0.28
CA GLU A 174 17.65 -8.45 1.73
C GLU A 174 16.35 -8.92 2.40
N GLN A 175 15.21 -8.42 1.94
CA GLN A 175 13.90 -8.80 2.45
C GLN A 175 13.59 -10.28 2.23
N TRP A 176 13.99 -10.82 1.08
CA TRP A 176 13.85 -12.24 0.77
C TRP A 176 14.64 -13.10 1.76
N ALA A 177 15.92 -12.79 1.94
CA ALA A 177 16.80 -13.51 2.85
C ALA A 177 16.29 -13.48 4.30
N ALA A 178 15.82 -12.33 4.77
CA ALA A 178 15.28 -12.15 6.12
C ALA A 178 14.02 -13.01 6.37
N GLN A 179 13.24 -13.31 5.34
CA GLN A 179 11.99 -14.05 5.46
C GLN A 179 12.15 -15.57 5.31
N VAL A 180 13.25 -16.08 4.75
CA VAL A 180 13.48 -17.52 4.54
C VAL A 180 13.29 -18.37 5.80
N PRO A 181 13.79 -17.98 7.00
CA PRO A 181 13.62 -18.78 8.21
C PRO A 181 12.15 -19.06 8.56
N LEU A 182 11.26 -18.10 8.26
CA LEU A 182 9.83 -18.22 8.55
C LEU A 182 9.10 -19.11 7.57
N PHE A 183 9.45 -19.03 6.28
CA PHE A 183 8.64 -19.62 5.20
C PHE A 183 9.21 -20.90 4.58
N ARG A 184 10.50 -21.22 4.76
CA ARG A 184 11.18 -22.31 4.04
C ARG A 184 10.52 -23.68 4.14
N ASN A 185 9.79 -23.95 5.23
CA ASN A 185 9.13 -25.22 5.48
C ASN A 185 7.64 -25.23 5.05
N GLN A 186 7.15 -24.11 4.49
CA GLN A 186 5.78 -24.05 3.99
C GLN A 186 5.67 -24.80 2.65
N PRO A 187 4.51 -25.40 2.34
CA PRO A 187 4.32 -26.18 1.12
C PRO A 187 4.66 -25.40 -0.15
N GLY A 188 5.58 -25.93 -0.98
CA GLY A 188 6.01 -25.35 -2.26
C GLY A 188 6.95 -24.14 -2.17
N PHE A 189 7.18 -23.56 -0.98
CA PHE A 189 7.98 -22.34 -0.84
C PHE A 189 9.44 -22.53 -1.29
N ALA A 190 10.10 -23.55 -0.78
CA ALA A 190 11.52 -23.78 -1.07
C ALA A 190 11.74 -24.08 -2.57
N GLU A 191 10.84 -24.83 -3.19
CA GLU A 191 10.87 -25.14 -4.62
C GLU A 191 10.74 -23.89 -5.48
N ALA A 192 9.81 -23.00 -5.14
CA ALA A 192 9.53 -21.79 -5.91
C ALA A 192 10.57 -20.68 -5.70
N PHE A 193 11.00 -20.46 -4.45
CA PHE A 193 11.71 -19.25 -4.04
C PHE A 193 13.15 -19.47 -3.57
N LEU A 194 13.63 -20.72 -3.47
CA LEU A 194 14.99 -21.03 -3.04
C LEU A 194 15.73 -21.93 -4.06
N PRO A 195 15.98 -21.44 -5.29
CA PRO A 195 16.51 -22.27 -6.40
C PRO A 195 17.88 -22.88 -6.11
N ALA A 196 18.67 -22.29 -5.20
CA ALA A 196 19.95 -22.81 -4.72
C ALA A 196 19.91 -23.19 -3.23
N GLY A 197 18.72 -23.54 -2.69
CA GLY A 197 18.49 -23.80 -1.26
C GLY A 197 18.55 -22.54 -0.39
N ARG A 198 18.66 -21.35 -0.97
CA ARG A 198 18.74 -20.04 -0.30
C ARG A 198 18.06 -18.95 -1.12
N ALA A 199 17.81 -17.81 -0.50
CA ALA A 199 17.40 -16.60 -1.21
C ALA A 199 18.46 -16.17 -2.24
N PRO A 200 18.05 -15.57 -3.39
CA PRO A 200 18.98 -14.98 -4.35
C PRO A 200 19.68 -13.77 -3.73
N LYS A 201 20.93 -13.54 -4.16
CA LYS A 201 21.70 -12.35 -3.76
C LYS A 201 21.41 -11.17 -4.71
N PRO A 202 21.76 -9.93 -4.31
CA PRO A 202 21.70 -8.79 -5.22
C PRO A 202 22.47 -9.07 -6.51
N GLY A 203 21.85 -8.77 -7.66
CA GLY A 203 22.43 -8.99 -8.98
C GLY A 203 22.38 -10.45 -9.49
N GLU A 204 21.92 -11.40 -8.71
CA GLU A 204 21.68 -12.76 -9.22
C GLU A 204 20.45 -12.80 -10.13
N LEU A 205 20.54 -13.60 -11.18
CA LEU A 205 19.45 -13.82 -12.12
C LEU A 205 18.44 -14.82 -11.51
N PHE A 206 17.22 -14.35 -11.25
CA PHE A 206 16.10 -15.20 -10.83
C PHE A 206 15.12 -15.42 -11.98
N ARG A 207 14.69 -16.67 -12.19
CA ARG A 207 13.66 -17.07 -13.15
C ARG A 207 12.49 -17.69 -12.44
N PHE A 208 11.28 -17.45 -12.97
CA PHE A 208 10.06 -17.96 -12.38
C PHE A 208 9.13 -18.53 -13.48
N PRO A 209 9.54 -19.64 -14.15
CA PRO A 209 8.87 -20.16 -15.33
C PRO A 209 7.43 -20.63 -15.08
N ASP A 210 7.16 -21.26 -13.93
CA ASP A 210 5.82 -21.73 -13.59
C ASP A 210 4.85 -20.56 -13.38
N HIS A 211 5.34 -19.48 -12.74
CA HIS A 211 4.58 -18.25 -12.57
C HIS A 211 4.27 -17.58 -13.92
N ALA A 212 5.25 -17.56 -14.84
CA ALA A 212 5.04 -17.05 -16.19
C ALA A 212 3.99 -17.86 -16.96
N ALA A 213 4.03 -19.19 -16.87
CA ALA A 213 3.02 -20.06 -17.50
C ALA A 213 1.62 -19.83 -16.91
N THR A 214 1.53 -19.60 -15.61
CA THR A 214 0.25 -19.23 -14.96
C THR A 214 -0.26 -17.86 -15.43
N LEU A 215 0.62 -16.86 -15.56
CA LEU A 215 0.25 -15.55 -16.10
C LEU A 215 -0.25 -15.66 -17.55
N GLU A 216 0.33 -16.52 -18.39
CA GLU A 216 -0.16 -16.79 -19.75
C GLU A 216 -1.58 -17.37 -19.75
N GLN A 217 -1.89 -18.30 -18.85
CA GLN A 217 -3.24 -18.86 -18.71
C GLN A 217 -4.26 -17.81 -18.24
N ILE A 218 -3.86 -16.97 -17.27
CA ILE A 218 -4.71 -15.87 -16.79
C ILE A 218 -4.97 -14.86 -17.92
N ALA A 219 -3.93 -14.48 -18.66
CA ALA A 219 -4.04 -13.56 -19.80
C ALA A 219 -4.99 -14.08 -20.89
N ALA A 220 -4.83 -15.35 -21.28
CA ALA A 220 -5.63 -15.98 -22.31
C ALA A 220 -7.11 -16.15 -21.94
N THR A 221 -7.41 -16.30 -20.65
CA THR A 221 -8.78 -16.57 -20.15
C THR A 221 -9.41 -15.39 -19.42
N ARG A 222 -8.74 -14.25 -19.36
CA ARG A 222 -9.18 -13.07 -18.59
C ARG A 222 -9.46 -13.40 -17.11
N GLY A 223 -8.65 -14.28 -16.52
CA GLY A 223 -8.78 -14.71 -15.13
C GLY A 223 -9.72 -15.91 -14.90
N GLU A 224 -10.50 -16.34 -15.87
CA GLU A 224 -11.44 -17.46 -15.69
C GLU A 224 -10.73 -18.77 -15.30
N ALA A 225 -9.55 -19.05 -15.84
CA ALA A 225 -8.76 -20.22 -15.44
C ALA A 225 -8.41 -20.22 -13.95
N PHE A 226 -8.24 -19.04 -13.33
CA PHE A 226 -7.90 -18.89 -11.92
C PHE A 226 -9.09 -19.17 -11.00
N TYR A 227 -10.29 -18.72 -11.37
CA TYR A 227 -11.46 -18.82 -10.50
C TYR A 227 -12.37 -20.00 -10.82
N ARG A 228 -12.43 -20.47 -12.08
CA ARG A 228 -13.41 -21.48 -12.55
C ARG A 228 -12.81 -22.55 -13.44
N GLY A 229 -11.47 -22.56 -13.62
CA GLY A 229 -10.78 -23.47 -14.52
C GLY A 229 -9.75 -24.35 -13.83
N GLU A 230 -8.72 -24.72 -14.59
CA GLU A 230 -7.66 -25.65 -14.17
C GLU A 230 -6.89 -25.15 -12.94
N LEU A 231 -6.62 -23.83 -12.84
CA LEU A 231 -5.90 -23.25 -11.71
C LEU A 231 -6.73 -23.36 -10.42
N ALA A 232 -8.05 -23.14 -10.50
CA ALA A 232 -8.96 -23.34 -9.36
C ALA A 232 -8.93 -24.78 -8.85
N ALA A 233 -8.93 -25.77 -9.77
CA ALA A 233 -8.83 -27.18 -9.40
C ALA A 233 -7.48 -27.52 -8.73
N LYS A 234 -6.37 -26.95 -9.21
CA LYS A 234 -5.05 -27.12 -8.59
C LYS A 234 -4.98 -26.51 -7.18
N LEU A 235 -5.56 -25.31 -7.01
CA LEU A 235 -5.67 -24.63 -5.71
C LEU A 235 -6.46 -25.49 -4.71
N GLU A 236 -7.64 -25.99 -5.07
CA GLU A 236 -8.45 -26.86 -4.23
C GLU A 236 -7.71 -28.16 -3.87
N ALA A 237 -7.16 -28.86 -4.85
CA ALA A 237 -6.44 -30.11 -4.62
C ALA A 237 -5.27 -29.93 -3.64
N HIS A 238 -4.49 -28.85 -3.82
CA HIS A 238 -3.36 -28.56 -2.93
C HIS A 238 -3.83 -28.12 -1.53
N ALA A 239 -4.94 -27.36 -1.43
CA ALA A 239 -5.53 -27.01 -0.14
C ALA A 239 -5.92 -28.25 0.66
N LEU A 240 -6.67 -29.16 0.03
CA LEU A 240 -7.11 -30.40 0.66
C LEU A 240 -5.97 -31.31 1.09
N ALA A 241 -4.93 -31.43 0.26
CA ALA A 241 -3.75 -32.25 0.57
C ALA A 241 -2.93 -31.68 1.75
N ASN A 242 -3.09 -30.40 2.08
CA ASN A 242 -2.33 -29.71 3.14
C ASN A 242 -3.23 -29.21 4.30
N GLY A 243 -4.38 -29.84 4.52
CA GLY A 243 -5.26 -29.56 5.67
C GLY A 243 -6.07 -28.25 5.58
N GLY A 244 -6.12 -27.62 4.41
CA GLY A 244 -7.00 -26.49 4.14
C GLY A 244 -8.40 -26.92 3.73
N VAL A 245 -9.36 -26.00 3.77
CA VAL A 245 -10.77 -26.26 3.40
C VAL A 245 -11.24 -25.42 2.20
N MET A 246 -10.32 -24.69 1.54
CA MET A 246 -10.63 -23.95 0.32
C MET A 246 -11.16 -24.90 -0.76
N ARG A 247 -12.24 -24.51 -1.43
CA ARG A 247 -12.88 -25.26 -2.51
C ARG A 247 -12.89 -24.46 -3.81
N ALA A 248 -12.96 -25.14 -4.93
CA ALA A 248 -13.17 -24.50 -6.23
C ALA A 248 -14.49 -23.68 -6.25
N SER A 249 -15.49 -24.07 -5.46
CA SER A 249 -16.73 -23.30 -5.28
C SER A 249 -16.50 -21.94 -4.58
N ASP A 250 -15.58 -21.86 -3.62
CA ASP A 250 -15.23 -20.59 -2.97
C ASP A 250 -14.57 -19.65 -3.97
N LEU A 251 -13.63 -20.17 -4.79
CA LEU A 251 -12.99 -19.44 -5.87
C LEU A 251 -14.01 -18.97 -6.91
N ALA A 252 -14.89 -19.86 -7.36
CA ALA A 252 -15.92 -19.56 -8.37
C ALA A 252 -16.96 -18.53 -7.90
N ALA A 253 -17.22 -18.48 -6.59
CA ALA A 253 -18.12 -17.50 -5.97
C ALA A 253 -17.51 -16.10 -5.84
N HIS A 254 -16.17 -15.98 -5.92
CA HIS A 254 -15.49 -14.68 -5.74
C HIS A 254 -15.93 -13.67 -6.79
N ARG A 255 -16.15 -12.44 -6.33
CA ARG A 255 -16.39 -11.23 -7.15
C ARG A 255 -15.67 -10.07 -6.50
N ALA A 256 -15.04 -9.23 -7.31
CA ALA A 256 -14.62 -7.91 -6.89
C ALA A 256 -15.82 -6.96 -6.90
N ASP A 257 -15.88 -6.06 -5.92
CA ASP A 257 -16.99 -5.12 -5.78
C ASP A 257 -16.55 -3.71 -6.17
N TRP A 258 -17.27 -3.11 -7.12
CA TRP A 258 -17.19 -1.67 -7.36
C TRP A 258 -17.91 -0.94 -6.24
N VAL A 259 -17.25 0.02 -5.61
CA VAL A 259 -17.75 0.76 -4.44
C VAL A 259 -17.52 2.25 -4.62
N ASP A 260 -18.33 3.07 -3.99
CA ASP A 260 -18.02 4.48 -3.81
C ASP A 260 -16.93 4.62 -2.73
N THR A 261 -16.07 5.64 -2.85
CA THR A 261 -15.09 5.94 -1.81
C THR A 261 -15.75 6.52 -0.57
N ILE A 262 -15.15 6.30 0.60
CA ILE A 262 -15.41 7.11 1.80
C ILE A 262 -14.39 8.24 1.85
N ASP A 263 -14.75 9.37 2.46
CA ASP A 263 -13.93 10.55 2.47
C ASP A 263 -13.99 11.35 3.77
N ALA A 264 -13.00 12.24 3.94
CA ALA A 264 -12.99 13.27 4.96
C ALA A 264 -12.31 14.54 4.43
N ASP A 265 -12.88 15.69 4.79
CA ASP A 265 -12.24 16.98 4.53
C ASP A 265 -11.06 17.19 5.48
N TYR A 266 -9.94 17.67 4.93
CA TYR A 266 -8.76 18.07 5.69
C TYR A 266 -8.07 19.29 5.06
N ARG A 267 -8.12 20.44 5.73
CA ARG A 267 -7.48 21.70 5.27
C ARG A 267 -7.85 22.11 3.84
N GLY A 268 -9.11 21.92 3.45
CA GLY A 268 -9.60 22.26 2.11
C GLY A 268 -9.27 21.24 1.03
N TYR A 269 -8.69 20.10 1.38
CA TYR A 269 -8.62 18.89 0.56
C TYR A 269 -9.66 17.89 1.03
N THR A 270 -10.18 17.08 0.11
CA THR A 270 -10.98 15.91 0.44
C THR A 270 -10.14 14.66 0.21
N VAL A 271 -9.88 13.90 1.27
CA VAL A 271 -9.09 12.64 1.23
C VAL A 271 -10.04 11.47 1.11
N HIS A 272 -9.81 10.62 0.10
CA HIS A 272 -10.66 9.47 -0.23
C HIS A 272 -9.94 8.16 0.03
N GLU A 273 -10.69 7.18 0.56
CA GLU A 273 -10.23 5.82 0.85
C GLU A 273 -11.29 4.79 0.42
N ILE A 274 -10.88 3.53 0.29
CA ILE A 274 -11.83 2.42 0.11
C ILE A 274 -12.57 2.17 1.43
N PRO A 275 -13.91 1.98 1.37
CA PRO A 275 -14.69 1.69 2.58
C PRO A 275 -14.27 0.38 3.26
N PRO A 276 -14.66 0.13 4.52
CA PRO A 276 -14.49 -1.16 5.18
C PRO A 276 -14.97 -2.34 4.29
N ASN A 277 -14.33 -3.45 4.35
CA ASN A 277 -13.41 -4.06 5.36
C ASN A 277 -12.00 -3.43 5.42
N GLY A 278 -11.63 -2.51 4.54
CA GLY A 278 -10.34 -1.83 4.51
C GLY A 278 -10.14 -0.86 5.69
N GLN A 279 -8.89 -0.70 6.12
CA GLN A 279 -8.52 0.23 7.21
C GLN A 279 -8.34 1.69 6.76
N GLY A 280 -8.71 2.07 5.55
CA GLY A 280 -8.59 3.46 5.07
C GLY A 280 -9.29 4.47 5.99
N ILE A 281 -10.41 4.06 6.57
CA ILE A 281 -11.15 4.85 7.54
C ILE A 281 -10.30 5.30 8.75
N VAL A 282 -9.22 4.58 9.12
CA VAL A 282 -8.31 4.99 10.21
C VAL A 282 -7.61 6.30 9.86
N ALA A 283 -7.14 6.45 8.61
CA ALA A 283 -6.51 7.68 8.16
C ALA A 283 -7.51 8.84 8.18
N LEU A 284 -8.74 8.61 7.72
CA LEU A 284 -9.81 9.61 7.69
C LEU A 284 -10.24 10.04 9.10
N ILE A 285 -10.39 9.11 10.04
CA ILE A 285 -10.69 9.43 11.46
C ILE A 285 -9.55 10.25 12.06
N ALA A 286 -8.30 9.85 11.86
CA ALA A 286 -7.15 10.56 12.42
C ALA A 286 -7.03 11.98 11.86
N LEU A 287 -7.19 12.18 10.54
CA LEU A 287 -7.21 13.49 9.89
C LEU A 287 -8.38 14.34 10.41
N GLY A 288 -9.59 13.77 10.50
CA GLY A 288 -10.75 14.46 11.04
C GLY A 288 -10.61 14.87 12.52
N ILE A 289 -9.86 14.10 13.33
CA ILE A 289 -9.47 14.50 14.69
C ILE A 289 -8.47 15.67 14.63
N LEU A 290 -7.45 15.60 13.75
CA LEU A 290 -6.41 16.62 13.60
C LEU A 290 -6.95 17.94 13.04
N GLU A 291 -8.09 17.93 12.32
CA GLU A 291 -8.77 19.15 11.85
C GLU A 291 -9.11 20.12 12.99
N HIS A 292 -9.24 19.62 14.22
CA HIS A 292 -9.53 20.41 15.42
C HIS A 292 -8.29 21.03 16.12
N PHE A 293 -7.09 20.87 15.54
CA PHE A 293 -5.85 21.43 16.05
C PHE A 293 -5.22 22.35 15.00
N ASP A 294 -4.62 23.46 15.44
CA ASP A 294 -3.82 24.31 14.55
C ASP A 294 -2.43 23.70 14.32
N MET A 295 -2.38 22.73 13.38
CA MET A 295 -1.15 22.02 13.04
C MET A 295 -0.17 22.92 12.28
N SER A 296 -0.66 23.89 11.51
CA SER A 296 0.15 24.79 10.68
C SER A 296 1.02 25.74 11.51
N SER A 297 0.61 26.08 12.72
CA SER A 297 1.40 26.89 13.66
C SER A 297 2.58 26.12 14.31
N LEU A 298 2.60 24.80 14.19
CA LEU A 298 3.62 23.93 14.78
C LEU A 298 4.69 23.61 13.72
N PRO A 299 6.01 23.62 14.05
CA PRO A 299 7.01 23.11 13.11
C PRO A 299 6.75 21.64 12.77
N ALA A 300 6.90 21.25 11.52
CA ALA A 300 6.52 19.91 11.00
C ALA A 300 7.06 18.73 11.83
N ASP A 301 8.34 18.82 12.21
CA ASP A 301 9.04 17.75 12.95
C ASP A 301 9.16 18.06 14.46
N SER A 302 8.36 19.00 14.98
CA SER A 302 8.32 19.31 16.42
C SER A 302 7.62 18.20 17.22
N ALA A 303 7.95 18.12 18.50
CA ALA A 303 7.30 17.18 19.41
C ALA A 303 5.79 17.43 19.52
N ASP A 304 5.35 18.68 19.44
CA ASP A 304 3.92 19.03 19.48
C ASP A 304 3.18 18.46 18.27
N SER A 305 3.70 18.69 17.05
CA SER A 305 3.10 18.18 15.82
C SER A 305 3.08 16.65 15.79
N VAL A 306 4.20 16.00 16.11
CA VAL A 306 4.33 14.55 16.09
C VAL A 306 3.46 13.88 17.16
N HIS A 307 3.42 14.46 18.37
CA HIS A 307 2.58 13.94 19.46
C HIS A 307 1.09 13.96 19.12
N LEU A 308 0.58 15.06 18.56
CA LEU A 308 -0.82 15.15 18.15
C LEU A 308 -1.17 14.12 17.08
N GLN A 309 -0.29 13.92 16.10
CA GLN A 309 -0.49 12.90 15.07
C GLN A 309 -0.52 11.48 15.68
N ILE A 310 0.41 11.15 16.59
CA ILE A 310 0.44 9.86 17.27
C ILE A 310 -0.86 9.62 18.05
N GLU A 311 -1.30 10.61 18.85
CA GLU A 311 -2.50 10.45 19.67
C GLU A 311 -3.77 10.34 18.81
N ALA A 312 -3.89 11.10 17.70
CA ALA A 312 -4.99 10.97 16.76
C ALA A 312 -5.04 9.58 16.11
N VAL A 313 -3.89 9.07 15.67
CA VAL A 313 -3.74 7.72 15.11
C VAL A 313 -4.16 6.65 16.11
N LYS A 314 -3.75 6.76 17.37
CA LYS A 314 -4.16 5.83 18.45
C LYS A 314 -5.68 5.75 18.62
N LEU A 315 -6.33 6.92 18.66
CA LEU A 315 -7.79 6.99 18.79
C LEU A 315 -8.49 6.38 17.57
N ALA A 316 -7.97 6.66 16.37
CA ALA A 316 -8.51 6.12 15.13
C ALA A 316 -8.39 4.58 15.05
N PHE A 317 -7.24 4.03 15.46
CA PHE A 317 -7.08 2.57 15.53
C PHE A 317 -7.97 1.93 16.58
N ALA A 318 -8.17 2.57 17.75
CA ALA A 318 -9.08 2.05 18.77
C ALA A 318 -10.52 1.91 18.23
N ASP A 319 -10.98 2.91 17.46
CA ASP A 319 -12.29 2.85 16.81
C ASP A 319 -12.32 1.76 15.71
N ALA A 320 -11.31 1.70 14.88
CA ALA A 320 -11.27 0.73 13.79
C ALA A 320 -11.25 -0.71 14.30
N GLN A 321 -10.50 -1.00 15.35
CA GLN A 321 -10.46 -2.34 15.94
C GLN A 321 -11.77 -2.74 16.61
N ALA A 322 -12.49 -1.79 17.16
CA ALA A 322 -13.78 -2.08 17.77
C ALA A 322 -14.90 -2.30 16.75
N TYR A 323 -14.84 -1.66 15.59
CA TYR A 323 -16.00 -1.55 14.71
C TYR A 323 -15.75 -1.98 13.25
N VAL A 324 -14.51 -1.95 12.73
CA VAL A 324 -14.26 -2.27 11.32
C VAL A 324 -14.20 -3.78 11.08
N ALA A 325 -14.99 -4.21 10.10
CA ALA A 325 -15.12 -5.60 9.67
C ALA A 325 -15.59 -5.62 8.20
N ASP A 326 -15.98 -6.78 7.69
CA ASP A 326 -16.83 -6.87 6.50
C ASP A 326 -18.05 -5.95 6.71
N ILE A 327 -18.31 -5.08 5.73
CA ILE A 327 -19.28 -3.98 5.88
C ILE A 327 -20.68 -4.46 6.31
N ASP A 328 -21.06 -5.66 5.86
CA ASP A 328 -22.35 -6.27 6.21
C ASP A 328 -22.43 -6.75 7.68
N HIS A 329 -21.30 -6.74 8.40
CA HIS A 329 -21.18 -7.18 9.79
C HIS A 329 -20.83 -6.03 10.75
N MET A 330 -20.69 -4.81 10.25
CA MET A 330 -20.38 -3.64 11.08
C MET A 330 -21.62 -3.15 11.84
N ALA A 331 -21.47 -2.93 13.15
CA ALA A 331 -22.51 -2.33 13.97
C ALA A 331 -22.69 -0.82 13.74
N LEU A 332 -21.62 -0.13 13.37
CA LEU A 332 -21.60 1.30 13.05
C LEU A 332 -21.21 1.50 11.58
N THR A 333 -21.94 2.36 10.89
CA THR A 333 -21.61 2.71 9.50
C THR A 333 -20.34 3.57 9.43
N PRO A 334 -19.59 3.56 8.33
CA PRO A 334 -18.46 4.48 8.10
C PRO A 334 -18.86 5.94 8.30
N LYS A 335 -20.04 6.33 7.82
CA LYS A 335 -20.59 7.68 8.00
C LYS A 335 -20.70 8.10 9.47
N ARG A 336 -21.04 7.17 10.37
CA ARG A 336 -21.14 7.47 11.82
C ARG A 336 -19.77 7.64 12.45
N LEU A 337 -18.78 6.86 12.02
CA LEU A 337 -17.40 6.97 12.51
C LEU A 337 -16.69 8.22 11.98
N LEU A 338 -17.12 8.77 10.83
CA LEU A 338 -16.61 9.99 10.22
C LEU A 338 -17.47 11.23 10.51
N ASP A 339 -18.46 11.12 11.41
CA ASP A 339 -19.31 12.23 11.82
C ASP A 339 -18.46 13.34 12.49
N LYS A 340 -18.59 14.59 12.03
CA LYS A 340 -17.78 15.73 12.49
C LYS A 340 -17.91 16.01 13.99
N ASP A 341 -19.09 15.83 14.58
CA ASP A 341 -19.28 16.03 16.01
C ASP A 341 -18.64 14.89 16.81
N TYR A 342 -18.72 13.65 16.31
CA TYR A 342 -18.00 12.52 16.88
C TYR A 342 -16.49 12.75 16.86
N LEU A 343 -15.92 13.15 15.74
CA LEU A 343 -14.48 13.42 15.61
C LEU A 343 -14.02 14.58 16.51
N ARG A 344 -14.85 15.62 16.68
CA ARG A 344 -14.61 16.71 17.64
C ARG A 344 -14.55 16.18 19.08
N GLN A 345 -15.48 15.29 19.46
CA GLN A 345 -15.43 14.67 20.78
C GLN A 345 -14.17 13.81 20.96
N ARG A 346 -13.77 13.06 19.94
CA ARG A 346 -12.51 12.29 19.98
C ARG A 346 -11.29 13.20 20.17
N ALA A 347 -11.25 14.35 19.50
CA ALA A 347 -10.17 15.33 19.64
C ALA A 347 -9.99 15.82 21.10
N THR A 348 -11.08 15.97 21.86
CA THR A 348 -10.99 16.39 23.28
C THR A 348 -10.32 15.35 24.20
N LEU A 349 -10.17 14.12 23.75
CA LEU A 349 -9.49 13.07 24.52
C LEU A 349 -7.97 13.18 24.47
N ILE A 350 -7.42 13.94 23.52
CA ILE A 350 -5.99 14.14 23.39
C ILE A 350 -5.49 15.11 24.47
N ASP A 351 -4.53 14.63 25.26
CA ASP A 351 -3.79 15.45 26.20
C ASP A 351 -2.50 15.91 25.51
N ARG A 352 -2.37 17.23 25.28
CA ARG A 352 -1.22 17.79 24.53
C ARG A 352 0.13 17.56 25.19
N ASN A 353 0.17 17.23 26.49
CA ASN A 353 1.39 17.13 27.27
C ASN A 353 1.72 15.71 27.72
N ARG A 354 0.81 14.76 27.51
CA ARG A 354 0.95 13.40 28.03
C ARG A 354 0.40 12.35 27.06
N ALA A 355 1.24 11.35 26.75
CA ALA A 355 0.84 10.16 26.02
C ALA A 355 -0.18 9.33 26.81
N LYS A 356 -1.26 8.90 26.17
CA LYS A 356 -2.24 7.98 26.73
C LYS A 356 -2.07 6.59 26.11
N PRO A 357 -2.16 5.50 26.88
CA PRO A 357 -2.13 4.16 26.31
C PRO A 357 -3.39 3.90 25.46
N ALA A 358 -3.21 3.29 24.30
CA ALA A 358 -4.28 2.72 23.51
C ALA A 358 -3.87 1.29 23.11
N PHE A 359 -4.85 0.39 23.02
CA PHE A 359 -4.59 -1.04 22.85
C PHE A 359 -4.97 -1.46 21.43
N ALA A 360 -3.95 -1.60 20.58
CA ALA A 360 -4.04 -2.21 19.28
C ALA A 360 -2.68 -2.87 18.98
N GLY A 361 -2.66 -4.16 18.73
CA GLY A 361 -1.45 -4.84 18.26
C GLY A 361 -1.25 -4.62 16.75
N THR A 362 -0.06 -4.27 16.30
CA THR A 362 0.23 -4.04 14.87
C THR A 362 1.38 -4.95 14.40
N PRO A 363 1.10 -6.14 13.81
CA PRO A 363 2.14 -7.00 13.25
C PRO A 363 2.79 -6.38 12.01
N ASP A 364 4.02 -6.82 11.69
CA ASP A 364 4.73 -6.41 10.48
C ASP A 364 4.09 -7.04 9.23
N ALA A 365 4.02 -6.28 8.15
CA ALA A 365 3.39 -6.72 6.91
C ALA A 365 4.12 -6.23 5.66
N GLY A 366 4.13 -7.07 4.61
CA GLY A 366 4.62 -6.76 3.26
C GLY A 366 3.48 -6.33 2.34
N THR A 367 3.74 -5.36 1.46
CA THR A 367 2.75 -4.80 0.54
C THR A 367 3.46 -4.10 -0.61
N VAL A 368 2.85 -4.03 -1.80
CA VAL A 368 3.28 -3.16 -2.89
C VAL A 368 2.19 -2.14 -3.20
N TYR A 369 2.59 -0.88 -3.31
CA TYR A 369 1.75 0.22 -3.76
C TYR A 369 2.25 0.75 -5.10
N LEU A 370 1.31 1.13 -5.96
CA LEU A 370 1.60 1.73 -7.26
C LEU A 370 0.57 2.81 -7.60
N THR A 371 1.01 3.77 -8.40
CA THR A 371 0.14 4.80 -8.96
C THR A 371 0.56 5.12 -10.39
N ALA A 372 -0.41 5.42 -11.24
CA ALA A 372 -0.21 5.80 -12.63
C ALA A 372 -1.13 6.96 -13.01
N ALA A 373 -0.66 7.82 -13.93
CA ALA A 373 -1.44 8.89 -14.50
C ALA A 373 -1.07 9.09 -15.97
N ASP A 374 -2.04 9.45 -16.80
CA ASP A 374 -1.85 9.69 -18.22
C ASP A 374 -2.19 11.13 -18.65
N ALA A 375 -1.71 11.52 -19.82
CA ALA A 375 -1.93 12.86 -20.38
C ALA A 375 -3.43 13.18 -20.66
N ALA A 376 -4.32 12.18 -20.66
CA ALA A 376 -5.76 12.39 -20.78
C ALA A 376 -6.43 12.74 -19.44
N GLY A 377 -5.69 12.70 -18.33
CA GLY A 377 -6.17 13.07 -17.01
C GLY A 377 -6.69 11.90 -16.17
N VAL A 378 -6.58 10.66 -16.64
CA VAL A 378 -6.92 9.47 -15.85
C VAL A 378 -5.83 9.24 -14.81
N MET A 379 -6.22 9.00 -13.55
CA MET A 379 -5.31 8.73 -12.45
C MET A 379 -5.75 7.47 -11.69
N VAL A 380 -4.77 6.62 -11.34
CA VAL A 380 -5.00 5.36 -10.63
C VAL A 380 -4.14 5.30 -9.37
N SER A 381 -4.77 5.02 -8.24
CA SER A 381 -4.15 4.62 -6.98
C SER A 381 -4.45 3.15 -6.75
N MET A 382 -3.44 2.27 -6.72
CA MET A 382 -3.65 0.83 -6.59
C MET A 382 -2.66 0.21 -5.61
N ILE A 383 -3.14 -0.77 -4.86
CA ILE A 383 -2.36 -1.49 -3.87
C ILE A 383 -2.65 -2.98 -3.94
N GLN A 384 -1.61 -3.80 -3.83
CA GLN A 384 -1.67 -5.26 -3.91
C GLN A 384 -0.79 -5.88 -2.83
N SER A 385 -1.20 -7.01 -2.24
CA SER A 385 -0.48 -7.53 -1.07
C SER A 385 -0.78 -8.99 -0.77
N ASN A 386 0.27 -9.71 -0.36
CA ASN A 386 0.16 -10.98 0.35
C ASN A 386 -0.06 -10.80 1.87
N TYR A 387 -0.08 -9.60 2.41
CA TYR A 387 -0.16 -9.18 3.81
C TYR A 387 1.19 -9.28 4.53
N MET A 388 1.61 -10.44 5.03
CA MET A 388 2.86 -10.59 5.81
C MET A 388 3.96 -11.18 4.94
N GLY A 389 4.79 -10.35 4.30
CA GLY A 389 5.86 -10.82 3.44
C GLY A 389 5.35 -11.73 2.30
N PHE A 390 5.85 -12.97 2.25
CA PHE A 390 5.34 -13.99 1.32
C PHE A 390 3.95 -14.56 1.68
N GLY A 391 3.21 -13.89 2.55
CA GLY A 391 1.85 -14.26 2.94
C GLY A 391 1.77 -15.50 3.81
N SER A 392 1.00 -16.48 3.38
CA SER A 392 0.88 -17.78 4.05
C SER A 392 2.13 -18.66 3.95
N GLY A 393 3.07 -18.28 3.08
CA GLY A 393 4.20 -19.10 2.66
C GLY A 393 3.84 -20.26 1.75
N VAL A 394 2.56 -20.47 1.47
CA VAL A 394 2.10 -21.53 0.56
C VAL A 394 2.32 -21.10 -0.89
N VAL A 395 2.96 -21.97 -1.66
CA VAL A 395 3.06 -21.86 -3.11
C VAL A 395 2.49 -23.13 -3.74
N VAL A 396 1.55 -22.99 -4.67
CA VAL A 396 0.95 -24.14 -5.35
C VAL A 396 1.94 -24.72 -6.37
N PRO A 397 2.42 -25.97 -6.21
CA PRO A 397 3.45 -26.56 -7.08
C PRO A 397 3.07 -26.51 -8.55
N GLY A 398 4.07 -26.26 -9.43
CA GLY A 398 3.90 -26.17 -10.87
C GLY A 398 3.05 -25.00 -11.36
N THR A 399 2.77 -24.01 -10.47
CA THR A 399 2.01 -22.80 -10.84
C THR A 399 2.72 -21.51 -10.47
N GLY A 400 3.62 -21.55 -9.48
CA GLY A 400 4.22 -20.33 -8.92
C GLY A 400 3.25 -19.41 -8.21
N ILE A 401 2.01 -19.83 -7.94
CA ILE A 401 1.02 -19.04 -7.20
C ILE A 401 1.38 -19.04 -5.73
N SER A 402 1.93 -17.93 -5.22
CA SER A 402 2.08 -17.67 -3.79
C SER A 402 0.80 -17.04 -3.24
N LEU A 403 0.40 -17.45 -2.04
CA LEU A 403 -0.92 -17.13 -1.48
C LEU A 403 -0.80 -16.19 -0.26
N GLN A 404 -1.64 -15.18 -0.24
CA GLN A 404 -1.78 -14.24 0.87
C GLN A 404 -2.23 -14.95 2.17
N ASN A 405 -2.03 -14.30 3.32
CA ASN A 405 -2.45 -14.80 4.64
C ASN A 405 -3.45 -13.85 5.33
N ARG A 406 -4.37 -13.32 4.56
CA ARG A 406 -5.29 -12.26 5.00
C ARG A 406 -6.25 -12.73 6.11
N GLY A 407 -6.53 -14.03 6.17
CA GLY A 407 -7.35 -14.63 7.24
C GLY A 407 -6.78 -14.40 8.65
N ALA A 408 -5.47 -14.21 8.80
CA ALA A 408 -4.86 -13.88 10.09
C ALA A 408 -5.36 -12.56 10.71
N ASN A 409 -6.06 -11.72 9.93
CA ASN A 409 -6.67 -10.50 10.43
C ASN A 409 -8.07 -10.70 11.05
N PHE A 410 -8.64 -11.89 11.03
CA PHE A 410 -9.86 -12.17 11.77
C PHE A 410 -9.62 -12.20 13.26
N GLU A 411 -10.62 -11.77 14.02
CA GLU A 411 -10.67 -11.86 15.48
C GLU A 411 -11.23 -13.20 15.94
N ALA A 412 -10.77 -13.67 17.11
CA ALA A 412 -11.32 -14.87 17.75
C ALA A 412 -12.43 -14.54 18.76
N ALA A 413 -12.45 -13.31 19.27
CA ALA A 413 -13.34 -12.89 20.36
C ALA A 413 -14.81 -13.04 19.99
N GLU A 414 -15.60 -13.62 20.91
CA GLU A 414 -17.05 -13.75 20.73
C GLU A 414 -17.72 -12.38 20.69
N GLY A 415 -18.69 -12.22 19.78
CA GLY A 415 -19.40 -10.96 19.58
C GLY A 415 -18.63 -9.88 18.81
N HIS A 416 -17.35 -10.11 18.49
CA HIS A 416 -16.56 -9.14 17.72
C HIS A 416 -17.04 -9.07 16.25
N PRO A 417 -17.25 -7.87 15.67
CA PRO A 417 -17.74 -7.75 14.30
C PRO A 417 -16.80 -8.38 13.27
N ASN A 418 -15.47 -8.40 13.51
CA ASN A 418 -14.47 -9.04 12.66
C ASN A 418 -14.18 -10.49 13.06
N ARG A 419 -15.03 -11.17 13.84
CA ARG A 419 -14.86 -12.60 14.15
C ARG A 419 -14.91 -13.43 12.88
N VAL A 420 -14.07 -14.47 12.79
CA VAL A 420 -14.05 -15.38 11.64
C VAL A 420 -15.43 -16.00 11.38
N GLY A 421 -15.80 -16.11 10.13
CA GLY A 421 -17.04 -16.70 9.69
C GLY A 421 -17.04 -17.08 8.20
N PRO A 422 -17.97 -17.96 7.77
CA PRO A 422 -18.05 -18.44 6.39
C PRO A 422 -18.32 -17.29 5.42
N SER A 423 -17.61 -17.29 4.28
CA SER A 423 -17.78 -16.32 3.19
C SER A 423 -17.71 -14.85 3.61
N LYS A 424 -17.01 -14.54 4.69
CA LYS A 424 -16.83 -13.21 5.26
C LYS A 424 -15.48 -12.62 4.87
N ARG A 425 -15.39 -11.31 4.65
CA ARG A 425 -14.12 -10.61 4.46
C ARG A 425 -13.47 -10.28 5.81
N PRO A 426 -12.15 -10.54 5.99
CA PRO A 426 -11.43 -10.08 7.18
C PRO A 426 -11.17 -8.57 7.13
N TYR A 427 -10.90 -7.96 8.28
CA TYR A 427 -10.24 -6.65 8.36
C TYR A 427 -9.04 -6.60 7.42
N HIS A 428 -8.92 -5.54 6.62
CA HIS A 428 -7.93 -5.48 5.56
C HIS A 428 -7.00 -4.29 5.69
N THR A 429 -5.68 -4.54 5.57
CA THR A 429 -4.66 -3.51 5.83
C THR A 429 -4.23 -2.70 4.62
N ILE A 430 -4.55 -3.11 3.38
CA ILE A 430 -4.17 -2.31 2.20
C ILE A 430 -5.15 -1.18 1.96
N ILE A 431 -4.62 0.00 1.67
CA ILE A 431 -5.39 1.22 1.43
C ILE A 431 -4.74 2.04 0.30
N PRO A 432 -5.38 2.17 -0.87
CA PRO A 432 -5.01 3.17 -1.86
C PRO A 432 -5.67 4.50 -1.48
N GLY A 433 -4.90 5.59 -1.36
CA GLY A 433 -5.42 6.92 -1.06
C GLY A 433 -5.59 7.78 -2.31
N PHE A 434 -6.56 8.68 -2.30
CA PHE A 434 -6.76 9.69 -3.34
C PHE A 434 -7.15 11.02 -2.71
N VAL A 435 -6.77 12.13 -3.34
CA VAL A 435 -7.08 13.48 -2.87
C VAL A 435 -7.74 14.27 -3.98
N THR A 436 -8.84 14.92 -3.64
CA THR A 436 -9.49 15.93 -4.50
C THR A 436 -9.49 17.28 -3.81
N LYS A 437 -9.68 18.35 -4.58
CA LYS A 437 -9.95 19.69 -4.09
C LYS A 437 -10.98 20.34 -5.01
N ASP A 438 -12.03 20.90 -4.42
CA ASP A 438 -13.14 21.50 -5.16
C ASP A 438 -13.75 20.55 -6.23
N GLY A 439 -13.74 19.25 -5.96
CA GLY A 439 -14.23 18.20 -6.86
C GLY A 439 -13.25 17.74 -7.94
N GLU A 440 -12.08 18.40 -8.07
CA GLU A 440 -11.04 18.06 -9.05
C GLU A 440 -9.97 17.13 -8.46
N PRO A 441 -9.35 16.24 -9.26
CA PRO A 441 -8.29 15.35 -8.79
C PRO A 441 -7.00 16.12 -8.53
N VAL A 442 -6.40 15.87 -7.37
CA VAL A 442 -5.16 16.52 -6.95
C VAL A 442 -4.02 15.55 -6.84
N MET A 443 -4.23 14.41 -6.17
CA MET A 443 -3.15 13.46 -5.91
C MET A 443 -3.69 12.04 -5.76
N SER A 444 -3.04 11.09 -6.42
CA SER A 444 -3.11 9.67 -6.08
C SER A 444 -1.87 9.30 -5.27
N PHE A 445 -2.04 8.65 -4.10
CA PHE A 445 -0.93 8.34 -3.21
C PHE A 445 -1.20 7.10 -2.35
N GLY A 446 -0.15 6.55 -1.78
CA GLY A 446 -0.24 5.50 -0.78
C GLY A 446 1.09 5.22 -0.11
N VAL A 447 1.01 4.71 1.11
CA VAL A 447 2.16 4.31 1.91
C VAL A 447 1.99 2.83 2.25
N MET A 448 2.81 1.94 1.69
CA MET A 448 2.78 0.51 2.01
C MET A 448 3.24 0.23 3.44
N GLY A 449 3.03 -1.00 3.96
CA GLY A 449 3.56 -1.43 5.26
C GLY A 449 2.52 -1.85 6.31
N GLY A 450 1.46 -2.54 5.92
CA GLY A 450 0.44 -3.07 6.83
C GLY A 450 -0.24 -1.99 7.66
N PHE A 451 -0.17 -2.07 8.97
CA PHE A 451 -0.75 -1.06 9.89
C PHE A 451 0.02 0.29 9.91
N MET A 452 1.16 0.38 9.21
CA MET A 452 1.83 1.65 8.97
C MET A 452 1.09 2.50 7.92
N GLN A 453 0.29 1.89 7.04
CA GLN A 453 -0.34 2.58 5.92
C GLN A 453 -1.17 3.80 6.34
N PRO A 454 -2.19 3.69 7.22
CA PRO A 454 -2.96 4.87 7.63
C PRO A 454 -2.12 5.89 8.40
N GLN A 455 -1.13 5.45 9.18
CA GLN A 455 -0.19 6.34 9.85
C GLN A 455 0.65 7.15 8.86
N GLY A 456 1.09 6.48 7.76
CA GLY A 456 1.82 7.11 6.68
C GLY A 456 0.95 8.09 5.89
N HIS A 457 -0.32 7.74 5.60
CA HIS A 457 -1.27 8.65 4.94
C HIS A 457 -1.46 9.93 5.75
N VAL A 458 -1.67 9.82 7.07
CA VAL A 458 -1.78 10.98 7.97
C VAL A 458 -0.52 11.84 7.91
N GLN A 459 0.67 11.25 8.05
CA GLN A 459 1.94 11.97 8.07
C GLN A 459 2.21 12.71 6.74
N VAL A 460 1.91 12.06 5.61
CA VAL A 460 2.05 12.67 4.27
C VAL A 460 1.07 13.83 4.11
N MET A 461 -0.20 13.66 4.48
CA MET A 461 -1.22 14.69 4.35
C MET A 461 -0.95 15.90 5.25
N VAL A 462 -0.53 15.70 6.50
CA VAL A 462 -0.14 16.78 7.42
C VAL A 462 1.04 17.58 6.84
N ARG A 463 2.07 16.92 6.29
CA ARG A 463 3.22 17.60 5.69
C ARG A 463 2.83 18.44 4.48
N ILE A 464 1.92 17.95 3.65
CA ILE A 464 1.44 18.67 2.46
C ILE A 464 0.47 19.79 2.87
N ALA A 465 -0.59 19.47 3.59
CA ALA A 465 -1.71 20.36 3.80
C ALA A 465 -1.46 21.43 4.88
N ASP A 466 -0.77 21.08 5.99
CA ASP A 466 -0.48 22.03 7.07
C ASP A 466 0.87 22.74 6.89
N HIS A 467 1.87 22.04 6.33
CA HIS A 467 3.24 22.58 6.27
C HIS A 467 3.69 22.98 4.86
N GLY A 468 2.82 22.84 3.84
CA GLY A 468 3.12 23.25 2.46
C GLY A 468 4.32 22.54 1.83
N GLN A 469 4.70 21.36 2.33
CA GLN A 469 5.78 20.59 1.75
C GLN A 469 5.34 19.99 0.41
N ASN A 470 6.23 20.01 -0.59
CA ASN A 470 5.96 19.31 -1.83
C ASN A 470 5.86 17.79 -1.59
N PRO A 471 5.16 17.03 -2.46
CA PRO A 471 4.92 15.61 -2.24
C PRO A 471 6.21 14.77 -2.06
N GLN A 472 7.33 15.11 -2.73
CA GLN A 472 8.59 14.40 -2.51
C GLN A 472 9.17 14.67 -1.13
N ALA A 473 9.18 15.93 -0.67
CA ALA A 473 9.63 16.28 0.67
C ALA A 473 8.75 15.62 1.75
N ALA A 474 7.43 15.56 1.52
CA ALA A 474 6.50 14.87 2.42
C ALA A 474 6.79 13.36 2.51
N CYS A 475 7.16 12.73 1.40
CA CYS A 475 7.58 11.31 1.39
C CYS A 475 8.96 11.09 2.02
N ASP A 476 9.91 12.03 1.82
CA ASP A 476 11.27 11.96 2.35
C ASP A 476 11.35 12.24 3.87
N GLY A 477 10.35 12.91 4.42
CA GLY A 477 10.30 13.31 5.82
C GLY A 477 10.39 12.11 6.78
N PRO A 478 11.00 12.32 7.97
CA PRO A 478 11.11 11.26 8.97
C PRO A 478 9.72 10.81 9.42
N ARG A 479 9.59 9.49 9.69
CA ARG A 479 8.33 8.86 10.08
C ARG A 479 8.40 8.29 11.48
N PHE A 480 7.25 8.30 12.13
CA PHE A 480 6.97 7.50 13.31
C PHE A 480 6.03 6.35 12.95
N ARG A 481 6.06 5.30 13.76
CA ARG A 481 5.11 4.20 13.74
C ARG A 481 4.68 3.89 15.16
N TRP A 482 3.43 4.15 15.50
CA TRP A 482 2.84 3.64 16.73
C TRP A 482 2.58 2.14 16.61
N LEU A 483 2.94 1.40 17.66
CA LEU A 483 2.82 -0.05 17.72
C LEU A 483 1.63 -0.48 18.58
N GLN A 484 1.66 -0.16 19.86
CA GLN A 484 0.61 -0.43 20.84
C GLN A 484 0.85 0.40 22.11
N GLY A 485 -0.19 0.59 22.93
CA GLY A 485 -0.05 1.30 24.21
C GLY A 485 0.58 2.67 24.04
N THR A 486 1.75 2.86 24.66
CA THR A 486 2.61 4.05 24.52
C THR A 486 3.83 3.81 23.63
N GLN A 487 3.98 2.60 23.05
CA GLN A 487 5.13 2.20 22.25
C GLN A 487 5.12 2.83 20.86
N VAL A 488 6.18 3.54 20.52
CA VAL A 488 6.36 4.22 19.24
C VAL A 488 7.77 3.97 18.71
N CYS A 489 7.88 3.53 17.46
CA CYS A 489 9.14 3.56 16.72
C CYS A 489 9.27 4.88 15.98
N CYS A 490 10.47 5.45 15.95
CA CYS A 490 10.80 6.64 15.18
C CYS A 490 12.05 6.44 14.34
N GLU A 491 12.07 7.05 13.15
CA GLU A 491 13.31 7.17 12.37
C GLU A 491 14.28 8.16 13.02
N ARG A 492 15.57 7.95 12.79
CA ARG A 492 16.64 8.86 13.29
C ARG A 492 16.60 10.26 12.66
N GLY A 493 15.86 10.45 11.59
CA GLY A 493 15.70 11.75 10.91
C GLY A 493 15.00 12.83 11.73
N PHE A 494 14.32 12.48 12.81
CA PHE A 494 13.71 13.48 13.70
C PHE A 494 14.77 14.22 14.52
N PRO A 495 14.58 15.53 14.80
CA PRO A 495 15.42 16.29 15.73
C PRO A 495 15.51 15.60 17.09
N ARG A 496 16.71 15.58 17.68
CA ARG A 496 16.92 14.96 19.00
C ARG A 496 16.02 15.57 20.07
N SER A 497 15.83 16.89 20.05
CA SER A 497 14.92 17.58 20.97
C SER A 497 13.48 17.09 20.86
N THR A 498 13.01 16.74 19.66
CA THR A 498 11.69 16.16 19.43
C THR A 498 11.58 14.77 20.08
N LEU A 499 12.57 13.91 19.87
CA LEU A 499 12.59 12.57 20.45
C LEU A 499 12.64 12.60 21.98
N ASP A 500 13.45 13.50 22.55
CA ASP A 500 13.58 13.64 24.01
C ASP A 500 12.29 14.17 24.64
N GLU A 501 11.63 15.13 24.00
CA GLU A 501 10.35 15.68 24.47
C GLU A 501 9.20 14.64 24.35
N LEU A 502 9.15 13.84 23.30
CA LEU A 502 8.16 12.76 23.17
C LEU A 502 8.32 11.72 24.30
N ARG A 503 9.57 11.36 24.66
CA ARG A 503 9.83 10.50 25.84
C ARG A 503 9.36 11.15 27.14
N ARG A 504 9.61 12.44 27.32
CA ARG A 504 9.15 13.20 28.49
C ARG A 504 7.63 13.20 28.62
N ARG A 505 6.90 13.21 27.50
CA ARG A 505 5.42 13.07 27.47
C ARG A 505 4.94 11.66 27.76
N GLY A 506 5.81 10.69 27.87
CA GLY A 506 5.49 9.30 28.22
C GLY A 506 5.33 8.34 27.03
N HIS A 507 5.78 8.73 25.82
CA HIS A 507 5.93 7.74 24.77
C HIS A 507 7.14 6.82 25.05
N GLU A 508 6.91 5.51 25.01
CA GLU A 508 7.96 4.49 25.03
C GLU A 508 8.61 4.40 23.64
N LEU A 509 9.57 5.31 23.40
CA LEU A 509 10.09 5.58 22.09
C LEU A 509 11.36 4.80 21.79
N THR A 510 11.31 3.98 20.72
CA THR A 510 12.47 3.29 20.15
C THR A 510 12.88 3.99 18.84
N THR A 511 14.18 4.24 18.69
CA THR A 511 14.75 4.76 17.44
C THR A 511 15.43 3.61 16.71
N VAL A 512 15.09 3.38 15.46
CA VAL A 512 15.61 2.27 14.65
C VAL A 512 16.28 2.76 13.39
N ASP A 513 17.23 1.97 12.88
CA ASP A 513 17.93 2.20 11.60
C ASP A 513 17.29 1.41 10.46
N ASP A 514 16.39 0.47 10.77
CA ASP A 514 15.65 -0.30 9.77
C ASP A 514 14.45 0.52 9.28
N TYR A 515 14.61 1.16 8.14
CA TYR A 515 13.59 1.97 7.49
C TYR A 515 12.44 1.14 6.90
N SER A 516 12.57 -0.19 6.80
CA SER A 516 11.53 -1.08 6.24
C SER A 516 10.22 -1.03 7.02
N GLN A 517 10.29 -0.71 8.33
CA GLN A 517 9.14 -0.63 9.23
C GLN A 517 8.25 0.60 9.04
N PHE A 518 8.75 1.63 8.34
CA PHE A 518 8.05 2.92 8.18
C PHE A 518 7.30 3.04 6.86
N GLY A 519 7.15 1.92 6.17
CA GLY A 519 6.46 1.88 4.89
C GLY A 519 7.25 2.57 3.78
N SER A 520 6.62 2.69 2.63
CA SER A 520 7.19 3.39 1.47
C SER A 520 6.08 4.07 0.70
N CYS A 521 6.25 5.37 0.45
CA CYS A 521 5.30 6.23 -0.24
C CYS A 521 5.56 6.26 -1.74
N GLN A 522 4.49 6.21 -2.52
CA GLN A 522 4.52 6.64 -3.92
C GLN A 522 3.37 7.63 -4.11
N ALA A 523 3.56 8.67 -4.90
CA ALA A 523 2.50 9.63 -5.18
C ALA A 523 2.64 10.23 -6.57
N ILE A 524 1.50 10.62 -7.15
CA ILE A 524 1.44 11.45 -8.34
C ILE A 524 0.52 12.63 -8.03
N TRP A 525 1.09 13.83 -8.08
CA TRP A 525 0.37 15.10 -7.92
C TRP A 525 0.08 15.71 -9.27
N ARG A 526 -1.17 16.12 -9.52
CA ARG A 526 -1.58 16.80 -10.74
C ARG A 526 -1.13 18.26 -10.72
N LEU A 527 -0.50 18.69 -11.81
CA LEU A 527 -0.16 20.07 -12.13
C LEU A 527 -1.06 20.55 -13.28
N ASP A 528 -0.99 21.83 -13.61
CA ASP A 528 -1.79 22.41 -14.71
C ASP A 528 -1.50 21.71 -16.06
N ASP A 529 -0.22 21.42 -16.35
CA ASP A 529 0.24 20.86 -17.63
C ASP A 529 0.90 19.47 -17.49
N GLY A 530 0.52 18.68 -16.49
CA GLY A 530 1.09 17.33 -16.27
C GLY A 530 1.11 16.92 -14.81
N TYR A 531 2.16 16.19 -14.42
CA TYR A 531 2.24 15.56 -13.10
C TYR A 531 3.61 15.74 -12.45
N LEU A 532 3.60 15.82 -11.12
CA LEU A 532 4.76 15.65 -10.26
C LEU A 532 4.69 14.24 -9.66
N ALA A 533 5.62 13.38 -10.06
CA ALA A 533 5.66 11.98 -9.67
C ALA A 533 6.76 11.71 -8.65
N VAL A 534 6.44 10.99 -7.58
CA VAL A 534 7.24 10.82 -6.36
C VAL A 534 7.53 9.36 -6.10
N SER A 535 8.74 9.06 -5.66
CA SER A 535 9.14 7.73 -5.20
C SER A 535 9.96 7.80 -3.92
N ASP A 536 9.57 6.98 -2.95
CA ASP A 536 10.16 6.92 -1.61
C ASP A 536 11.59 6.34 -1.62
N PRO A 537 12.56 6.96 -0.93
CA PRO A 537 13.93 6.44 -0.84
C PRO A 537 14.08 5.17 0.01
N ARG A 538 13.06 4.76 0.77
CA ARG A 538 13.08 3.56 1.62
C ARG A 538 12.95 2.25 0.86
N ARG A 539 12.79 2.31 -0.46
CA ARG A 539 12.70 1.16 -1.38
C ARG A 539 13.55 1.41 -2.62
N ASP A 540 13.74 0.36 -3.43
CA ASP A 540 14.36 0.46 -4.75
C ASP A 540 13.52 1.24 -5.77
N GLY A 541 12.40 1.81 -5.35
CA GLY A 541 11.34 2.39 -6.13
C GLY A 541 11.75 3.43 -7.17
N GLN A 542 10.90 3.59 -8.17
CA GLN A 542 11.08 4.54 -9.25
C GLN A 542 9.79 5.29 -9.57
N ALA A 543 9.91 6.61 -9.80
CA ALA A 543 8.99 7.39 -10.61
C ALA A 543 9.53 7.40 -12.04
N ALA A 544 8.73 6.97 -13.01
CA ALA A 544 9.06 6.92 -14.42
C ALA A 544 8.00 7.68 -15.23
N GLY A 545 8.40 8.39 -16.30
CA GLY A 545 7.45 9.18 -17.09
C GLY A 545 8.06 9.81 -18.32
N PHE A 546 7.19 10.38 -19.19
CA PHE A 546 7.55 11.14 -20.39
C PHE A 546 6.50 12.20 -20.71
#